data_483e04e0c3391788e7877a0c3fd09432
#
_entry.id   483e04e0c3391788e7877a0c3fd09432
#
_cell.length_a   1.000
_cell.length_b   1.000
_cell.length_c   1.000
_cell.angle_alpha   90.00
_cell.angle_beta   90.00
_cell.angle_gamma   90.00
#
_symmetry.space_group_name_H-M   'P 1'
#
loop_
_entity.id
_entity.type
_entity.pdbx_description
1 polymer ?
#
loop_
_entity_poly.entity_id
_entity_poly.type
_entity_poly.pdbx_seq_one_letter_code
_entity_poly.pdbx_strand_id
1 'polypeptide(L)'
;MVSPMKNKAIIVLGAVAALGLAATSTLLMTRPSGNSPDSASAQFSPNGMGGMHHMQVSSEFNYLAQMIPHHQEAIDTAQVILARTSRPEMRQFAQKIIQVQTAEIAQMKNWLNQWYPGRNISVSYVPMMRDLSQLQGDALDQTFLQDMIKHHMGAVMMSQMLLNHNLVKHQPVRPFAENIATSQRQEIQQMQTWLIAWFGDRNPMGRMHHRKFGSETPPFYGGF
;
A
#
# COMPACT_ATOMS: atom_id res chain seq x y z
N MET A 1 38.79 -36.94 2.71
CA MET A 1 37.36 -37.08 2.35
C MET A 1 36.57 -36.07 3.18
N VAL A 2 36.20 -34.94 2.59
CA VAL A 2 35.43 -33.88 3.25
C VAL A 2 34.00 -33.96 2.74
N SER A 3 33.07 -34.23 3.65
CA SER A 3 31.63 -34.38 3.37
C SER A 3 31.02 -33.01 3.05
N PRO A 4 30.15 -32.84 2.04
CA PRO A 4 29.52 -31.57 1.76
C PRO A 4 28.43 -31.28 2.77
N MET A 5 28.51 -30.11 3.43
CA MET A 5 27.44 -29.57 4.28
C MET A 5 26.21 -29.29 3.42
N LYS A 6 25.12 -29.98 3.72
CA LYS A 6 23.81 -29.71 3.16
C LYS A 6 23.27 -28.43 3.82
N ASN A 7 23.28 -27.32 3.10
CA ASN A 7 22.56 -26.09 3.49
C ASN A 7 21.07 -26.38 3.53
N LYS A 8 20.52 -26.51 4.74
CA LYS A 8 19.07 -26.52 4.95
C LYS A 8 18.56 -25.10 4.75
N ALA A 9 17.85 -24.88 3.67
CA ALA A 9 17.06 -23.67 3.47
C ALA A 9 16.00 -23.62 4.57
N ILE A 10 16.11 -22.66 5.47
CA ILE A 10 15.06 -22.36 6.46
C ILE A 10 13.98 -21.60 5.70
N ILE A 11 12.93 -22.34 5.34
CA ILE A 11 11.68 -21.73 4.88
C ILE A 11 10.99 -21.20 6.14
N VAL A 12 11.07 -19.89 6.37
CA VAL A 12 10.25 -19.23 7.38
C VAL A 12 8.83 -19.16 6.81
N LEU A 13 8.06 -20.23 7.04
CA LEU A 13 6.61 -20.17 6.92
C LEU A 13 6.10 -19.35 8.10
N GLY A 14 5.88 -18.06 7.88
CA GLY A 14 5.16 -17.23 8.82
C GLY A 14 3.68 -17.65 8.82
N ALA A 15 3.33 -18.58 9.69
CA ALA A 15 1.93 -18.85 10.01
C ALA A 15 1.39 -17.63 10.75
N VAL A 16 0.64 -16.78 10.04
CA VAL A 16 -0.14 -15.70 10.65
C VAL A 16 -1.36 -16.33 11.29
N ALA A 17 -1.27 -16.61 12.59
CA ALA A 17 -2.45 -16.94 13.39
C ALA A 17 -3.36 -15.70 13.46
N ALA A 18 -4.52 -15.80 12.84
CA ALA A 18 -5.58 -14.83 12.98
C ALA A 18 -6.17 -14.97 14.40
N LEU A 19 -5.73 -14.14 15.34
CA LEU A 19 -6.39 -13.97 16.63
C LEU A 19 -7.54 -12.97 16.42
N GLY A 20 -8.73 -13.51 16.20
CA GLY A 20 -9.98 -12.78 16.29
C GLY A 20 -10.30 -12.49 17.75
N LEU A 21 -10.17 -11.23 18.16
CA LEU A 21 -10.76 -10.71 19.39
C LEU A 21 -11.93 -9.81 18.99
N ALA A 22 -13.13 -10.37 19.10
CA ALA A 22 -14.37 -9.61 19.08
C ALA A 22 -14.52 -8.95 20.45
N ALA A 23 -14.23 -7.66 20.55
CA ALA A 23 -14.61 -6.83 21.70
C ALA A 23 -15.81 -5.97 21.28
N THR A 24 -17.01 -6.40 21.71
CA THR A 24 -18.23 -5.58 21.64
C THR A 24 -18.19 -4.57 22.78
N SER A 25 -17.81 -3.33 22.49
CA SER A 25 -17.99 -2.22 23.41
C SER A 25 -19.02 -1.27 22.84
N THR A 26 -20.23 -1.33 23.42
CA THR A 26 -21.31 -0.35 23.18
C THR A 26 -20.95 0.93 23.93
N LEU A 27 -20.49 1.96 23.23
CA LEU A 27 -20.26 3.28 23.82
C LEU A 27 -21.28 4.27 23.28
N LEU A 28 -22.11 4.77 24.19
CA LEU A 28 -23.07 5.83 23.94
C LEU A 28 -22.28 7.14 23.68
N MET A 29 -22.33 7.68 22.45
CA MET A 29 -21.68 8.96 22.13
C MET A 29 -22.69 10.10 22.24
N THR A 30 -22.52 10.94 23.24
CA THR A 30 -23.05 12.32 23.26
C THR A 30 -22.17 13.19 22.35
N ARG A 31 -22.80 13.87 21.41
CA ARG A 31 -22.18 14.79 20.47
C ARG A 31 -21.94 16.15 21.12
N PRO A 32 -20.74 16.73 21.15
CA PRO A 32 -20.58 18.17 21.30
C PRO A 32 -20.56 18.83 19.92
N SER A 33 -21.43 19.84 19.77
CA SER A 33 -21.39 20.81 18.67
C SER A 33 -20.20 21.73 18.88
N GLY A 34 -19.28 21.82 17.90
CA GLY A 34 -18.11 22.68 18.00
C GLY A 34 -17.51 22.95 16.62
N ASN A 35 -17.63 24.20 16.21
CA ASN A 35 -16.98 24.98 15.16
C ASN A 35 -15.89 24.31 14.32
N SER A 36 -16.11 24.33 13.01
CA SER A 36 -15.11 24.01 11.98
C SER A 36 -14.01 25.09 11.97
N PRO A 37 -12.73 24.72 12.04
CA PRO A 37 -11.67 25.57 11.57
C PRO A 37 -11.41 25.37 10.09
N ASP A 38 -11.04 26.43 9.45
CA ASP A 38 -10.81 26.65 8.03
C ASP A 38 -10.10 25.51 7.29
N SER A 39 -10.64 25.23 6.10
CA SER A 39 -10.10 24.34 5.11
C SER A 39 -8.70 24.78 4.66
N ALA A 40 -7.66 24.23 5.23
CA ALA A 40 -6.35 24.23 4.59
C ALA A 40 -6.48 23.39 3.31
N SER A 41 -6.53 24.08 2.18
CA SER A 41 -6.54 23.46 0.85
C SER A 41 -5.22 22.73 0.63
N ALA A 42 -5.18 21.44 0.92
CA ALA A 42 -4.13 20.56 0.46
C ALA A 42 -4.15 20.57 -1.07
N GLN A 43 -3.12 21.14 -1.66
CA GLN A 43 -2.96 21.21 -3.11
C GLN A 43 -2.91 19.77 -3.66
N PHE A 44 -3.98 19.38 -4.31
CA PHE A 44 -4.13 18.09 -4.95
C PHE A 44 -3.27 18.11 -6.22
N SER A 45 -2.10 17.47 -6.18
CA SER A 45 -1.37 17.12 -7.41
C SER A 45 -2.15 16.05 -8.15
N PRO A 46 -2.46 16.26 -9.46
CA PRO A 46 -3.24 15.29 -10.26
C PRO A 46 -2.51 13.98 -10.57
N ASN A 47 -1.34 13.76 -9.99
CA ASN A 47 -0.44 12.63 -10.32
C ASN A 47 -0.74 11.29 -9.63
N GLY A 48 -1.86 11.14 -8.93
CA GLY A 48 -2.15 9.88 -8.22
C GLY A 48 -2.35 8.64 -9.09
N MET A 49 -2.48 8.77 -10.40
CA MET A 49 -2.51 7.65 -11.36
C MET A 49 -1.19 7.48 -12.14
N GLY A 50 -0.28 8.45 -12.09
CA GLY A 50 0.99 8.40 -12.83
C GLY A 50 1.92 7.29 -12.35
N GLY A 51 1.89 6.94 -11.08
CA GLY A 51 2.76 5.92 -10.50
C GLY A 51 2.50 4.49 -11.00
N MET A 52 1.26 4.16 -11.37
CA MET A 52 0.93 2.80 -11.83
C MET A 52 1.42 2.51 -13.25
N HIS A 53 1.60 3.53 -14.11
CA HIS A 53 2.08 3.33 -15.48
C HIS A 53 3.55 2.89 -15.56
N HIS A 54 4.33 3.09 -14.51
CA HIS A 54 5.75 2.72 -14.46
C HIS A 54 6.01 1.33 -13.87
N MET A 55 4.97 0.62 -13.38
CA MET A 55 5.09 -0.68 -12.72
C MET A 55 4.98 -1.86 -13.70
N GLN A 56 5.60 -1.77 -14.87
CA GLN A 56 5.62 -2.91 -15.80
C GLN A 56 6.63 -3.95 -15.35
N VAL A 57 6.17 -5.19 -15.15
CA VAL A 57 7.03 -6.34 -14.86
C VAL A 57 7.33 -7.07 -16.15
N SER A 58 8.60 -7.01 -16.59
CA SER A 58 9.08 -7.64 -17.83
C SER A 58 9.90 -8.92 -17.58
N SER A 59 10.29 -9.17 -16.34
CA SER A 59 11.08 -10.35 -15.94
C SER A 59 11.04 -10.52 -14.42
N GLU A 60 11.44 -11.70 -13.93
CA GLU A 60 11.62 -11.96 -12.51
C GLU A 60 12.62 -10.99 -11.85
N PHE A 61 13.76 -10.74 -12.52
CA PHE A 61 14.74 -9.76 -12.04
C PHE A 61 14.09 -8.38 -11.87
N ASN A 62 13.34 -7.94 -12.87
CA ASN A 62 12.69 -6.64 -12.85
C ASN A 62 11.63 -6.56 -11.73
N TYR A 63 10.86 -7.63 -11.51
CA TYR A 63 9.93 -7.73 -10.39
C TYR A 63 10.61 -7.56 -9.03
N LEU A 64 11.67 -8.35 -8.78
CA LEU A 64 12.42 -8.31 -7.53
C LEU A 64 13.07 -6.93 -7.30
N ALA A 65 13.66 -6.35 -8.36
CA ALA A 65 14.32 -5.05 -8.27
C ALA A 65 13.35 -3.89 -8.01
N GLN A 66 12.15 -3.91 -8.65
CA GLN A 66 11.13 -2.87 -8.46
C GLN A 66 10.39 -2.99 -7.12
N MET A 67 10.16 -4.21 -6.64
CA MET A 67 9.45 -4.44 -5.38
C MET A 67 10.26 -3.94 -4.16
N ILE A 68 11.59 -3.88 -4.23
CA ILE A 68 12.44 -3.40 -3.14
C ILE A 68 12.14 -1.92 -2.79
N PRO A 69 12.28 -0.94 -3.69
CA PRO A 69 11.96 0.45 -3.36
C PRO A 69 10.47 0.66 -3.09
N HIS A 70 9.59 -0.11 -3.72
CA HIS A 70 8.17 -0.10 -3.42
C HIS A 70 7.91 -0.49 -1.95
N HIS A 71 8.47 -1.57 -1.45
CA HIS A 71 8.35 -1.95 -0.05
C HIS A 71 9.03 -0.96 0.90
N GLN A 72 10.15 -0.37 0.49
CA GLN A 72 10.84 0.63 1.31
C GLN A 72 9.94 1.85 1.57
N GLU A 73 9.21 2.34 0.56
CA GLU A 73 8.27 3.44 0.74
C GLU A 73 7.17 3.11 1.76
N ALA A 74 6.62 1.89 1.72
CA ALA A 74 5.63 1.45 2.69
C ALA A 74 6.21 1.43 4.12
N ILE A 75 7.45 0.95 4.28
CA ILE A 75 8.16 0.93 5.57
C ILE A 75 8.35 2.36 6.09
N ASP A 76 8.88 3.26 5.26
CA ASP A 76 9.16 4.64 5.65
C ASP A 76 7.87 5.36 6.08
N THR A 77 6.80 5.16 5.33
CA THR A 77 5.49 5.76 5.64
C THR A 77 4.85 5.13 6.88
N ALA A 78 4.99 3.81 7.07
CA ALA A 78 4.51 3.12 8.26
C ALA A 78 5.26 3.57 9.53
N GLN A 79 6.55 3.94 9.43
CA GLN A 79 7.30 4.51 10.56
C GLN A 79 6.71 5.86 11.01
N VAL A 80 6.23 6.69 10.08
CA VAL A 80 5.55 7.95 10.42
C VAL A 80 4.26 7.66 11.20
N ILE A 81 3.47 6.69 10.75
CA ILE A 81 2.26 6.26 11.47
C ILE A 81 2.59 5.72 12.85
N LEU A 82 3.56 4.83 12.96
CA LEU A 82 3.97 4.24 14.24
C LEU A 82 4.37 5.29 15.26
N ALA A 83 5.03 6.37 14.82
CA ALA A 83 5.47 7.46 15.69
C ALA A 83 4.33 8.41 16.10
N ARG A 84 3.29 8.58 15.30
CA ARG A 84 2.39 9.73 15.40
C ARG A 84 0.91 9.40 15.56
N THR A 85 0.46 8.20 15.20
CA THR A 85 -0.94 7.81 15.38
C THR A 85 -1.28 7.59 16.86
N SER A 86 -2.49 7.94 17.26
CA SER A 86 -3.04 7.61 18.57
C SER A 86 -3.82 6.29 18.60
N ARG A 87 -4.13 5.71 17.40
CA ARG A 87 -4.91 4.48 17.29
C ARG A 87 -4.06 3.24 17.48
N PRO A 88 -4.38 2.37 18.47
CA PRO A 88 -3.63 1.13 18.71
C PRO A 88 -3.62 0.19 17.48
N GLU A 89 -4.73 0.11 16.77
CA GLU A 89 -4.88 -0.72 15.56
C GLU A 89 -3.93 -0.25 14.45
N MET A 90 -3.82 1.05 14.24
CA MET A 90 -2.89 1.63 13.28
C MET A 90 -1.44 1.38 13.66
N ARG A 91 -1.10 1.45 14.97
CA ARG A 91 0.24 1.12 15.45
C ARG A 91 0.61 -0.33 15.17
N GLN A 92 -0.29 -1.27 15.49
CA GLN A 92 -0.07 -2.70 15.24
C GLN A 92 0.08 -2.97 13.73
N PHE A 93 -0.75 -2.33 12.93
CA PHE A 93 -0.70 -2.46 11.47
C PHE A 93 0.62 -1.93 10.90
N ALA A 94 1.04 -0.75 11.32
CA ALA A 94 2.32 -0.17 10.91
C ALA A 94 3.52 -1.04 11.32
N GLN A 95 3.52 -1.57 12.56
CA GLN A 95 4.56 -2.50 13.02
C GLN A 95 4.61 -3.76 12.15
N LYS A 96 3.45 -4.31 11.79
CA LYS A 96 3.36 -5.49 10.90
C LYS A 96 3.94 -5.19 9.52
N ILE A 97 3.56 -4.06 8.90
CA ILE A 97 4.12 -3.64 7.60
C ILE A 97 5.65 -3.56 7.68
N ILE A 98 6.19 -2.87 8.67
CA ILE A 98 7.63 -2.71 8.85
C ILE A 98 8.32 -4.08 8.97
N GLN A 99 7.80 -4.96 9.82
CA GLN A 99 8.39 -6.26 10.07
C GLN A 99 8.38 -7.16 8.82
N VAL A 100 7.21 -7.30 8.19
CA VAL A 100 7.02 -8.21 7.05
C VAL A 100 7.79 -7.71 5.85
N GLN A 101 7.62 -6.44 5.47
CA GLN A 101 8.23 -5.93 4.26
C GLN A 101 9.74 -5.75 4.38
N THR A 102 10.29 -5.53 5.58
CA THR A 102 11.75 -5.58 5.80
C THR A 102 12.31 -6.97 5.52
N ALA A 103 11.63 -8.03 5.98
CA ALA A 103 12.04 -9.40 5.70
C ALA A 103 11.94 -9.75 4.20
N GLU A 104 10.90 -9.29 3.54
CA GLU A 104 10.69 -9.46 2.10
C GLU A 104 11.78 -8.75 1.27
N ILE A 105 12.15 -7.52 1.64
CA ILE A 105 13.29 -6.79 1.03
C ILE A 105 14.59 -7.58 1.20
N ALA A 106 14.87 -8.06 2.40
CA ALA A 106 16.08 -8.83 2.66
C ALA A 106 16.13 -10.11 1.80
N GLN A 107 15.00 -10.80 1.67
CA GLN A 107 14.88 -11.99 0.82
C GLN A 107 15.11 -11.68 -0.66
N MET A 108 14.49 -10.61 -1.18
CA MET A 108 14.65 -10.18 -2.57
C MET A 108 16.10 -9.78 -2.87
N LYS A 109 16.75 -9.03 -1.99
CA LYS A 109 18.16 -8.65 -2.12
C LYS A 109 19.07 -9.88 -2.14
N ASN A 110 18.81 -10.86 -1.26
CA ASN A 110 19.58 -12.11 -1.24
C ASN A 110 19.45 -12.86 -2.57
N TRP A 111 18.23 -13.00 -3.12
CA TRP A 111 18.00 -13.65 -4.39
C TRP A 111 18.63 -12.91 -5.58
N LEU A 112 18.56 -11.59 -5.60
CA LEU A 112 19.19 -10.79 -6.64
C LEU A 112 20.71 -10.96 -6.63
N ASN A 113 21.35 -10.98 -5.46
CA ASN A 113 22.78 -11.21 -5.33
C ASN A 113 23.17 -12.63 -5.74
N GLN A 114 22.34 -13.62 -5.40
CA GLN A 114 22.63 -15.03 -5.67
C GLN A 114 22.46 -15.40 -7.15
N TRP A 115 21.37 -14.93 -7.76
CA TRP A 115 20.96 -15.39 -9.10
C TRP A 115 21.28 -14.41 -10.23
N TYR A 116 21.55 -13.16 -9.88
CA TYR A 116 21.83 -12.10 -10.84
C TYR A 116 23.08 -11.30 -10.49
N PRO A 117 24.22 -11.98 -10.20
CA PRO A 117 25.44 -11.29 -9.78
C PRO A 117 25.91 -10.28 -10.84
N GLY A 118 26.35 -9.11 -10.40
CA GLY A 118 26.86 -8.06 -11.29
C GLY A 118 25.80 -7.27 -12.07
N ARG A 119 24.51 -7.62 -11.96
CA ARG A 119 23.46 -6.78 -12.55
C ARG A 119 23.18 -5.56 -11.68
N ASN A 120 23.03 -4.41 -12.32
CA ASN A 120 22.57 -3.20 -11.62
C ASN A 120 21.10 -3.38 -11.20
N ILE A 121 20.85 -3.33 -9.87
CA ILE A 121 19.53 -3.44 -9.27
C ILE A 121 18.86 -2.09 -9.05
N SER A 122 19.51 -0.98 -9.37
CA SER A 122 18.90 0.35 -9.29
C SER A 122 17.80 0.47 -10.33
N VAL A 123 16.63 0.84 -9.85
CA VAL A 123 15.45 1.14 -10.69
C VAL A 123 14.98 2.55 -10.37
N SER A 124 14.48 3.26 -11.38
CA SER A 124 13.79 4.52 -11.15
C SER A 124 12.47 4.22 -10.46
N TYR A 125 12.27 4.76 -9.28
CA TYR A 125 11.04 4.62 -8.50
C TYR A 125 10.34 5.97 -8.35
N VAL A 126 9.06 6.00 -8.63
CA VAL A 126 8.21 7.18 -8.43
C VAL A 126 7.36 6.95 -7.18
N PRO A 127 7.50 7.77 -6.14
CA PRO A 127 6.73 7.63 -4.92
C PRO A 127 5.22 7.67 -5.18
N MET A 128 4.48 6.80 -4.50
CA MET A 128 3.03 6.69 -4.60
C MET A 128 2.29 7.30 -3.41
N MET A 129 2.99 7.40 -2.28
CA MET A 129 2.44 7.93 -1.04
C MET A 129 2.59 9.45 -1.01
N ARG A 130 1.58 10.14 -0.49
CA ARG A 130 1.67 11.58 -0.20
C ARG A 130 2.63 11.85 0.96
N ASP A 131 3.18 13.05 1.02
CA ASP A 131 3.91 13.50 2.20
C ASP A 131 2.95 13.65 3.38
N LEU A 132 3.22 12.90 4.45
CA LEU A 132 2.45 12.90 5.70
C LEU A 132 3.02 13.83 6.76
N SER A 133 4.11 14.53 6.49
CA SER A 133 4.89 15.28 7.50
C SER A 133 4.08 16.35 8.22
N GLN A 134 3.11 16.97 7.56
CA GLN A 134 2.27 18.03 8.09
C GLN A 134 0.92 17.54 8.65
N LEU A 135 0.58 16.25 8.47
CA LEU A 135 -0.70 15.70 8.87
C LEU A 135 -0.63 15.17 10.31
N GLN A 136 -1.76 15.25 11.04
CA GLN A 136 -1.92 14.74 12.41
C GLN A 136 -3.31 14.13 12.62
N GLY A 137 -3.44 13.32 13.66
CA GLY A 137 -4.72 12.74 14.08
C GLY A 137 -5.44 12.02 12.94
N ASP A 138 -6.74 12.28 12.80
CA ASP A 138 -7.59 11.64 11.81
C ASP A 138 -7.16 11.88 10.36
N ALA A 139 -6.67 13.10 10.05
CA ALA A 139 -6.19 13.42 8.72
C ALA A 139 -4.93 12.60 8.35
N LEU A 140 -4.04 12.35 9.29
CA LEU A 140 -2.87 11.51 9.12
C LEU A 140 -3.28 10.05 8.84
N ASP A 141 -4.11 9.49 9.71
CA ASP A 141 -4.52 8.08 9.61
C ASP A 141 -5.34 7.83 8.33
N GLN A 142 -6.30 8.71 8.03
CA GLN A 142 -7.13 8.59 6.82
C GLN A 142 -6.29 8.68 5.55
N THR A 143 -5.36 9.64 5.47
CA THR A 143 -4.50 9.82 4.31
C THR A 143 -3.60 8.61 4.08
N PHE A 144 -2.99 8.12 5.15
CA PHE A 144 -2.18 6.89 5.10
C PHE A 144 -2.98 5.71 4.57
N LEU A 145 -4.18 5.45 5.11
CA LEU A 145 -5.01 4.33 4.67
C LEU A 145 -5.39 4.43 3.19
N GLN A 146 -5.78 5.62 2.73
CA GLN A 146 -6.15 5.86 1.34
C GLN A 146 -4.99 5.62 0.37
N ASP A 147 -3.80 6.05 0.74
CA ASP A 147 -2.62 5.91 -0.11
C ASP A 147 -2.05 4.49 -0.05
N MET A 148 -1.99 3.89 1.13
CA MET A 148 -1.50 2.53 1.32
C MET A 148 -2.37 1.49 0.60
N ILE A 149 -3.68 1.71 0.47
CA ILE A 149 -4.54 0.88 -0.37
C ILE A 149 -4.06 0.89 -1.83
N LYS A 150 -3.78 2.07 -2.40
CA LYS A 150 -3.30 2.21 -3.78
C LYS A 150 -1.91 1.60 -3.95
N HIS A 151 -1.05 1.84 -2.97
CA HIS A 151 0.29 1.28 -2.91
C HIS A 151 0.25 -0.25 -2.91
N HIS A 152 -0.52 -0.87 -2.03
CA HIS A 152 -0.70 -2.32 -1.97
C HIS A 152 -1.30 -2.89 -3.27
N MET A 153 -2.21 -2.18 -3.92
CA MET A 153 -2.70 -2.58 -5.24
C MET A 153 -1.58 -2.66 -6.27
N GLY A 154 -0.60 -1.75 -6.22
CA GLY A 154 0.60 -1.80 -7.06
C GLY A 154 1.38 -3.11 -6.89
N ALA A 155 1.67 -3.51 -5.67
CA ALA A 155 2.36 -4.77 -5.39
C ALA A 155 1.56 -6.01 -5.83
N VAL A 156 0.23 -5.99 -5.61
CA VAL A 156 -0.67 -7.05 -6.09
C VAL A 156 -0.60 -7.15 -7.61
N MET A 157 -0.65 -6.02 -8.33
CA MET A 157 -0.58 -6.00 -9.80
C MET A 157 0.77 -6.50 -10.30
N MET A 158 1.89 -6.04 -9.72
CA MET A 158 3.23 -6.52 -10.10
C MET A 158 3.37 -8.02 -9.89
N SER A 159 2.90 -8.55 -8.75
CA SER A 159 2.92 -9.99 -8.47
C SER A 159 2.08 -10.78 -9.48
N GLN A 160 0.88 -10.29 -9.82
CA GLN A 160 0.04 -10.91 -10.83
C GLN A 160 0.66 -10.88 -12.23
N MET A 161 1.29 -9.77 -12.63
CA MET A 161 2.01 -9.69 -13.90
C MET A 161 3.12 -10.74 -13.98
N LEU A 162 3.94 -10.88 -12.92
CA LEU A 162 4.98 -11.91 -12.85
C LEU A 162 4.40 -13.31 -13.05
N LEU A 163 3.31 -13.62 -12.33
CA LEU A 163 2.72 -14.95 -12.30
C LEU A 163 1.97 -15.28 -13.60
N ASN A 164 1.15 -14.36 -14.09
CA ASN A 164 0.28 -14.57 -15.24
C ASN A 164 1.04 -14.60 -16.58
N HIS A 165 2.16 -13.87 -16.66
CA HIS A 165 3.00 -13.88 -17.85
C HIS A 165 4.10 -14.96 -17.78
N ASN A 166 4.04 -15.86 -16.79
CA ASN A 166 5.02 -16.96 -16.61
C ASN A 166 6.48 -16.47 -16.57
N LEU A 167 6.73 -15.33 -15.92
CA LEU A 167 8.05 -14.70 -15.85
C LEU A 167 8.94 -15.26 -14.73
N VAL A 168 8.41 -16.16 -13.89
CA VAL A 168 9.13 -16.82 -12.80
C VAL A 168 10.20 -17.76 -13.37
N LYS A 169 11.45 -17.54 -12.99
CA LYS A 169 12.61 -18.38 -13.38
C LYS A 169 13.08 -19.29 -12.25
N HIS A 170 13.03 -18.80 -11.01
CA HIS A 170 13.45 -19.53 -9.83
C HIS A 170 12.23 -19.92 -8.99
N GLN A 171 12.10 -21.24 -8.74
CA GLN A 171 10.90 -21.78 -8.10
C GLN A 171 10.48 -21.09 -6.80
N PRO A 172 11.37 -20.64 -5.89
CA PRO A 172 10.96 -19.97 -4.65
C PRO A 172 10.24 -18.64 -4.84
N VAL A 173 10.39 -17.99 -6.00
CA VAL A 173 9.77 -16.68 -6.28
C VAL A 173 8.25 -16.81 -6.50
N ARG A 174 7.77 -17.95 -7.01
CA ARG A 174 6.32 -18.15 -7.22
C ARG A 174 5.52 -18.04 -5.92
N PRO A 175 5.74 -18.89 -4.90
CA PRO A 175 5.00 -18.79 -3.66
C PRO A 175 5.24 -17.47 -2.92
N PHE A 176 6.40 -16.85 -3.07
CA PHE A 176 6.69 -15.54 -2.52
C PHE A 176 5.78 -14.45 -3.13
N ALA A 177 5.66 -14.40 -4.44
CA ALA A 177 4.78 -13.44 -5.13
C ALA A 177 3.30 -13.70 -4.84
N GLU A 178 2.89 -14.98 -4.73
CA GLU A 178 1.55 -15.37 -4.33
C GLU A 178 1.22 -14.91 -2.90
N ASN A 179 2.17 -15.03 -1.98
CA ASN A 179 2.03 -14.57 -0.60
C ASN A 179 1.90 -13.05 -0.51
N ILE A 180 2.76 -12.29 -1.22
CA ILE A 180 2.64 -10.82 -1.30
C ILE A 180 1.24 -10.44 -1.82
N ALA A 181 0.82 -11.02 -2.95
CA ALA A 181 -0.48 -10.69 -3.53
C ALA A 181 -1.64 -11.01 -2.59
N THR A 182 -1.57 -12.10 -1.84
CA THR A 182 -2.64 -12.54 -0.93
C THR A 182 -2.68 -11.70 0.33
N SER A 183 -1.53 -11.52 1.00
CA SER A 183 -1.45 -10.75 2.24
C SER A 183 -1.84 -9.29 2.01
N GLN A 184 -1.36 -8.68 0.94
CA GLN A 184 -1.68 -7.27 0.66
C GLN A 184 -3.14 -7.06 0.23
N ARG A 185 -3.80 -8.03 -0.42
CA ARG A 185 -5.27 -7.96 -0.60
C ARG A 185 -6.03 -7.99 0.72
N GLN A 186 -5.61 -8.82 1.67
CA GLN A 186 -6.21 -8.86 3.00
C GLN A 186 -6.02 -7.52 3.75
N GLU A 187 -4.84 -6.92 3.63
CA GLU A 187 -4.55 -5.62 4.22
C GLU A 187 -5.35 -4.49 3.56
N ILE A 188 -5.55 -4.53 2.25
CA ILE A 188 -6.47 -3.61 1.54
C ILE A 188 -7.89 -3.70 2.12
N GLN A 189 -8.42 -4.91 2.29
CA GLN A 189 -9.76 -5.10 2.86
C GLN A 189 -9.86 -4.56 4.29
N GLN A 190 -8.82 -4.78 5.10
CA GLN A 190 -8.74 -4.25 6.46
C GLN A 190 -8.74 -2.72 6.46
N MET A 191 -7.91 -2.09 5.63
CA MET A 191 -7.84 -0.63 5.51
C MET A 191 -9.16 -0.02 5.01
N GLN A 192 -9.83 -0.66 4.05
CA GLN A 192 -11.15 -0.24 3.59
C GLN A 192 -12.20 -0.30 4.71
N THR A 193 -12.16 -1.36 5.52
CA THR A 193 -13.04 -1.50 6.69
C THR A 193 -12.82 -0.34 7.67
N TRP A 194 -11.58 0.02 7.96
CA TRP A 194 -11.27 1.14 8.86
C TRP A 194 -11.64 2.49 8.27
N LEU A 195 -11.44 2.71 6.97
CA LEU A 195 -11.87 3.96 6.31
C LEU A 195 -13.38 4.18 6.44
N ILE A 196 -14.17 3.13 6.27
CA ILE A 196 -15.61 3.18 6.44
C ILE A 196 -15.99 3.41 7.92
N ALA A 197 -15.39 2.63 8.82
CA ALA A 197 -15.76 2.62 10.23
C ALA A 197 -15.37 3.93 10.95
N TRP A 198 -14.20 4.48 10.66
CA TRP A 198 -13.66 5.64 11.37
C TRP A 198 -13.96 6.97 10.70
N PHE A 199 -14.05 6.99 9.36
CA PHE A 199 -14.17 8.23 8.59
C PHE A 199 -15.41 8.29 7.70
N GLY A 200 -16.25 7.23 7.66
CA GLY A 200 -17.39 7.15 6.77
C GLY A 200 -17.05 7.13 5.28
N ASP A 201 -15.78 6.90 4.95
CA ASP A 201 -15.29 6.95 3.56
C ASP A 201 -15.63 5.64 2.84
N ARG A 202 -16.69 5.68 2.04
CA ARG A 202 -17.16 4.54 1.22
C ARG A 202 -16.49 4.49 -0.16
N ASN A 203 -15.62 5.45 -0.48
CA ASN A 203 -14.92 5.49 -1.75
C ASN A 203 -13.41 5.71 -1.57
N PRO A 204 -12.68 4.70 -1.05
CA PRO A 204 -11.25 4.79 -0.75
C PRO A 204 -10.36 5.00 -2.00
N MET A 205 -10.90 4.81 -3.20
CA MET A 205 -10.20 5.04 -4.47
C MET A 205 -10.18 6.50 -4.90
N GLY A 206 -10.75 7.40 -4.11
CA GLY A 206 -10.87 8.82 -4.41
C GLY A 206 -12.12 9.11 -5.26
N ARG A 207 -12.82 10.18 -4.89
CA ARG A 207 -13.88 10.73 -5.74
C ARG A 207 -13.26 11.15 -7.06
N MET A 208 -13.47 10.41 -8.13
CA MET A 208 -13.47 11.02 -9.44
C MET A 208 -14.49 12.16 -9.35
N HIS A 209 -14.02 13.39 -9.43
CA HIS A 209 -14.91 14.53 -9.50
C HIS A 209 -15.80 14.33 -10.72
N HIS A 210 -17.04 13.86 -10.49
CA HIS A 210 -18.13 14.20 -11.38
C HIS A 210 -18.27 15.71 -11.27
N ARG A 211 -17.56 16.43 -12.13
CA ARG A 211 -17.91 17.80 -12.47
C ARG A 211 -19.36 17.72 -12.90
N LYS A 212 -20.28 18.16 -12.04
CA LYS A 212 -21.62 18.50 -12.50
C LYS A 212 -21.41 19.48 -13.64
N PHE A 213 -21.61 19.03 -14.85
CA PHE A 213 -21.88 19.91 -15.96
C PHE A 213 -23.16 20.65 -15.54
N GLY A 214 -22.98 21.92 -15.12
CA GLY A 214 -24.07 22.83 -14.88
C GLY A 214 -24.91 22.87 -16.16
N SER A 215 -26.16 22.56 -16.03
CA SER A 215 -27.18 22.83 -17.02
C SER A 215 -27.34 24.35 -17.13
N GLU A 216 -26.42 25.00 -17.83
CA GLU A 216 -26.65 26.34 -18.34
C GLU A 216 -27.48 26.17 -19.61
N THR A 217 -28.78 26.36 -19.47
CA THR A 217 -29.68 26.64 -20.59
C THR A 217 -29.22 27.92 -21.28
N PRO A 218 -28.93 27.90 -22.60
CA PRO A 218 -28.59 29.13 -23.30
C PRO A 218 -29.81 30.05 -23.31
N PRO A 219 -29.64 31.38 -23.19
CA PRO A 219 -30.76 32.30 -23.23
C PRO A 219 -31.41 32.27 -24.63
N PHE A 220 -32.71 32.11 -24.60
CA PHE A 220 -33.58 32.25 -25.75
C PHE A 220 -33.50 33.71 -26.26
N TYR A 221 -32.84 33.94 -27.39
CA TYR A 221 -33.01 35.16 -28.16
C TYR A 221 -34.27 35.02 -28.99
N GLY A 222 -35.39 35.52 -28.49
CA GLY A 222 -36.52 35.86 -29.30
C GLY A 222 -36.38 37.30 -29.77
N GLY A 223 -36.68 37.55 -31.04
CA GLY A 223 -36.80 38.90 -31.53
C GLY A 223 -36.78 39.05 -33.03
N PHE A 224 -37.96 39.18 -33.58
CA PHE A 224 -38.38 39.84 -34.86
C PHE A 224 -37.85 39.30 -36.16
#